data_531820f420db5f204e34c84e9d9af533
#
_entry.id   531820f420db5f204e34c84e9d9af533
#
_cell.length_a   1.000
_cell.length_b   1.000
_cell.length_c   1.000
_cell.angle_alpha   90.00
_cell.angle_beta   90.00
_cell.angle_gamma   90.00
#
_symmetry.space_group_name_H-M   'P 1'
#
loop_
_entity.id
_entity.type
_entity.pdbx_description
1 polymer ?
#
loop_
_entity_poly.entity_id
_entity_poly.type
_entity_poly.pdbx_seq_one_letter_code
_entity_poly.pdbx_strand_id
1 'polypeptide(L)'
;ASGIHHIVISEEVAQRIFNTSKVVGKYLTIDFVEYKICGVVKTPSYATKLSYAQVWIPYTCFPGYDKYNQYDALGAYEVVILARSSSDFDSIKAQVDEFTRKFNAISHDGYKLLWHGQPYAYWKTLFRVDSMTDLDFMKIFRQIGAVLLMLLLVPALNLSGMISGRMEKRLPEIGVRKAFGATSCVLFSQIIWENLILTVIGGCLGLIISYGMVLLSKNWLLTLLDDNVAALPDGVGVSITPQMLFSPVLFMAAFLICVVINLFSAVIPAYLSLRKDIVYSINKQK
;
A
#
# COMPACT_ATOMS: atom_id res chain seq x y z
N ALA A 1 -30.08 -14.69 19.31
CA ALA A 1 -28.96 -13.87 19.77
C ALA A 1 -28.99 -13.85 21.29
N SER A 2 -27.87 -14.12 21.95
CA SER A 2 -27.85 -14.36 23.41
C SER A 2 -27.98 -13.09 24.26
N GLY A 3 -27.78 -11.90 23.68
CA GLY A 3 -27.79 -10.63 24.43
C GLY A 3 -26.81 -10.56 25.61
N ILE A 4 -25.80 -11.47 25.61
CA ILE A 4 -24.85 -11.57 26.71
C ILE A 4 -23.89 -10.40 26.61
N HIS A 5 -23.82 -9.58 27.66
CA HIS A 5 -22.93 -8.41 27.76
C HIS A 5 -21.49 -8.81 28.03
N HIS A 6 -20.86 -9.49 27.09
CA HIS A 6 -19.45 -9.85 27.11
C HIS A 6 -18.69 -9.02 26.08
N ILE A 7 -17.51 -8.53 26.43
CA ILE A 7 -16.64 -7.74 25.54
C ILE A 7 -15.24 -8.28 25.49
N VAL A 8 -14.58 -8.01 24.37
CA VAL A 8 -13.14 -8.17 24.22
C VAL A 8 -12.54 -6.76 24.14
N ILE A 9 -11.46 -6.51 24.84
CA ILE A 9 -10.77 -5.22 24.83
C ILE A 9 -9.33 -5.36 24.35
N SER A 10 -8.77 -4.26 23.86
CA SER A 10 -7.37 -4.21 23.50
C SER A 10 -6.47 -4.16 24.74
N GLU A 11 -5.22 -4.62 24.60
CA GLU A 11 -4.22 -4.54 25.67
C GLU A 11 -3.98 -3.10 26.11
N GLU A 12 -4.06 -2.13 25.18
CA GLU A 12 -3.91 -0.71 25.47
C GLU A 12 -5.02 -0.20 26.40
N VAL A 13 -6.28 -0.56 26.13
CA VAL A 13 -7.44 -0.21 27.00
C VAL A 13 -7.29 -0.85 28.35
N ALA A 14 -6.87 -2.13 28.40
CA ALA A 14 -6.63 -2.83 29.65
C ALA A 14 -5.57 -2.11 30.50
N GLN A 15 -4.46 -1.69 29.90
CA GLN A 15 -3.39 -0.95 30.59
C GLN A 15 -3.84 0.45 31.05
N ARG A 16 -4.58 1.16 30.22
CA ARG A 16 -5.06 2.54 30.57
C ARG A 16 -6.05 2.56 31.72
N ILE A 17 -6.99 1.61 31.73
CA ILE A 17 -8.08 1.62 32.71
C ILE A 17 -7.70 0.86 33.99
N PHE A 18 -7.00 -0.26 33.85
CA PHE A 18 -6.75 -1.17 34.96
C PHE A 18 -5.27 -1.27 35.38
N ASN A 19 -4.38 -0.58 34.68
CA ASN A 19 -2.92 -0.68 34.86
C ASN A 19 -2.36 -2.12 34.75
N THR A 20 -3.08 -3.02 34.10
CA THR A 20 -2.68 -4.41 33.92
C THR A 20 -3.39 -5.03 32.73
N SER A 21 -2.75 -5.95 32.02
CA SER A 21 -3.38 -6.73 30.95
C SER A 21 -4.19 -7.94 31.47
N LYS A 22 -4.06 -8.29 32.77
CA LYS A 22 -4.80 -9.41 33.37
C LYS A 22 -6.15 -8.94 33.93
N VAL A 23 -7.09 -8.69 33.04
CA VAL A 23 -8.41 -8.12 33.38
C VAL A 23 -9.59 -9.00 32.97
N VAL A 24 -9.34 -10.18 32.44
CA VAL A 24 -10.41 -11.13 32.09
C VAL A 24 -11.22 -11.47 33.34
N GLY A 25 -12.54 -11.38 33.21
CA GLY A 25 -13.49 -11.58 34.30
C GLY A 25 -13.89 -10.32 35.06
N LYS A 26 -13.18 -9.20 34.89
CA LYS A 26 -13.57 -7.90 35.43
C LYS A 26 -14.71 -7.28 34.59
N TYR A 27 -15.30 -6.22 35.11
CA TYR A 27 -16.39 -5.50 34.48
C TYR A 27 -15.93 -4.11 34.00
N LEU A 28 -16.46 -3.67 32.90
CA LEU A 28 -16.27 -2.34 32.33
C LEU A 28 -17.63 -1.75 31.95
N THR A 29 -17.91 -0.53 32.40
CA THR A 29 -19.14 0.18 32.06
C THR A 29 -18.91 1.04 30.81
N ILE A 30 -19.74 0.84 29.79
CA ILE A 30 -19.73 1.59 28.53
C ILE A 30 -21.16 2.08 28.30
N ASP A 31 -21.35 3.39 28.14
CA ASP A 31 -22.64 4.02 27.92
C ASP A 31 -23.70 3.57 28.95
N PHE A 32 -23.30 3.55 30.24
CA PHE A 32 -24.13 3.14 31.39
C PHE A 32 -24.53 1.66 31.40
N VAL A 33 -23.98 0.83 30.51
CA VAL A 33 -24.20 -0.63 30.49
C VAL A 33 -22.95 -1.33 30.98
N GLU A 34 -23.11 -2.28 31.87
CA GLU A 34 -22.00 -3.07 32.42
C GLU A 34 -21.72 -4.28 31.54
N TYR A 35 -20.47 -4.42 31.12
CA TYR A 35 -19.98 -5.52 30.30
C TYR A 35 -18.90 -6.30 31.02
N LYS A 36 -18.95 -7.63 30.94
CA LYS A 36 -17.91 -8.51 31.47
C LYS A 36 -16.81 -8.71 30.42
N ILE A 37 -15.56 -8.47 30.79
CA ILE A 37 -14.39 -8.68 29.91
C ILE A 37 -14.14 -10.18 29.80
N CYS A 38 -14.30 -10.73 28.61
CA CYS A 38 -14.07 -12.14 28.31
C CYS A 38 -12.72 -12.41 27.64
N GLY A 39 -12.06 -11.38 27.12
CA GLY A 39 -10.75 -11.52 26.49
C GLY A 39 -10.01 -10.19 26.38
N VAL A 40 -8.68 -10.30 26.32
CA VAL A 40 -7.79 -9.18 26.01
C VAL A 40 -6.96 -9.59 24.78
N VAL A 41 -6.97 -8.73 23.77
CA VAL A 41 -6.21 -8.97 22.53
C VAL A 41 -5.13 -7.91 22.37
N LYS A 42 -4.07 -8.27 21.66
CA LYS A 42 -3.02 -7.32 21.29
C LYS A 42 -3.67 -6.16 20.52
N THR A 43 -3.29 -4.94 20.84
CA THR A 43 -3.82 -3.74 20.15
C THR A 43 -3.59 -3.85 18.66
N PRO A 44 -4.65 -3.88 17.83
CA PRO A 44 -4.51 -3.92 16.38
C PRO A 44 -3.96 -2.59 15.87
N SER A 45 -3.29 -2.62 14.73
CA SER A 45 -2.81 -1.40 14.11
C SER A 45 -3.94 -0.63 13.46
N TYR A 46 -3.89 0.69 13.59
CA TYR A 46 -4.78 1.60 12.88
C TYR A 46 -4.72 1.44 11.34
N ALA A 47 -3.57 1.01 10.82
CA ALA A 47 -3.40 0.73 9.41
C ALA A 47 -4.32 -0.40 8.87
N THR A 48 -4.88 -1.21 9.78
CA THR A 48 -5.83 -2.27 9.44
C THR A 48 -7.25 -1.83 9.78
N LYS A 49 -7.84 -0.93 8.98
CA LYS A 49 -9.15 -0.30 9.22
C LYS A 49 -10.25 -1.29 9.62
N LEU A 50 -10.29 -2.45 8.97
CA LEU A 50 -11.31 -3.44 9.20
C LEU A 50 -11.24 -4.11 10.59
N SER A 51 -10.05 -4.26 11.15
CA SER A 51 -9.81 -4.92 12.43
C SER A 51 -9.50 -3.96 13.56
N TYR A 52 -9.31 -2.67 13.25
CA TYR A 52 -9.00 -1.68 14.27
C TYR A 52 -10.21 -1.39 15.12
N ALA A 53 -10.14 -1.80 16.36
CA ALA A 53 -11.05 -1.39 17.42
C ALA A 53 -10.31 -1.46 18.76
N GLN A 54 -10.75 -0.68 19.72
CA GLN A 54 -10.25 -0.74 21.08
C GLN A 54 -11.10 -1.65 21.96
N VAL A 55 -12.39 -1.75 21.63
CA VAL A 55 -13.38 -2.58 22.31
C VAL A 55 -14.25 -3.26 21.27
N TRP A 56 -14.47 -4.55 21.41
CA TRP A 56 -15.37 -5.35 20.56
C TRP A 56 -16.58 -5.76 21.39
N ILE A 57 -17.75 -5.28 20.98
CA ILE A 57 -19.03 -5.56 21.61
C ILE A 57 -19.85 -6.42 20.64
N PRO A 58 -20.54 -7.47 21.09
CA PRO A 58 -21.44 -8.22 20.23
C PRO A 58 -22.51 -7.29 19.63
N TYR A 59 -22.73 -7.39 18.32
CA TYR A 59 -23.70 -6.55 17.61
C TYR A 59 -25.12 -6.69 18.21
N THR A 60 -25.43 -7.83 18.84
CA THR A 60 -26.70 -8.11 19.51
C THR A 60 -26.93 -7.29 20.78
N CYS A 61 -25.86 -6.67 21.33
CA CYS A 61 -25.94 -5.77 22.46
C CYS A 61 -26.17 -4.32 22.03
N PHE A 62 -26.14 -4.03 20.73
CA PHE A 62 -26.38 -2.69 20.23
C PHE A 62 -27.88 -2.33 20.30
N PRO A 63 -28.28 -1.20 20.93
CA PRO A 63 -29.68 -0.83 21.03
C PRO A 63 -30.31 -0.67 19.64
N GLY A 64 -31.37 -1.43 19.38
CA GLY A 64 -32.10 -1.34 18.12
C GLY A 64 -31.51 -2.15 16.96
N TYR A 65 -30.55 -3.07 17.22
CA TYR A 65 -30.00 -3.94 16.18
C TYR A 65 -31.08 -4.73 15.43
N ASP A 66 -32.17 -5.08 16.10
CA ASP A 66 -33.34 -5.78 15.57
C ASP A 66 -34.24 -4.89 14.68
N LYS A 67 -34.23 -3.58 14.92
CA LYS A 67 -35.01 -2.61 14.12
C LYS A 67 -34.41 -2.38 12.73
N TYR A 68 -33.09 -2.45 12.59
CA TYR A 68 -32.42 -2.34 11.29
C TYR A 68 -32.68 -3.53 10.37
N ASN A 69 -33.07 -4.68 10.93
CA ASN A 69 -33.33 -5.90 10.16
C ASN A 69 -34.74 -5.97 9.54
N GLN A 70 -35.67 -5.12 9.95
CA GLN A 70 -37.06 -5.29 9.52
C GLN A 70 -37.44 -4.55 8.24
N TYR A 71 -36.76 -3.46 7.90
CA TYR A 71 -37.21 -2.57 6.82
C TYR A 71 -36.12 -2.11 5.86
N ASP A 72 -34.84 -2.38 6.12
CA ASP A 72 -33.75 -1.89 5.30
C ASP A 72 -32.84 -3.03 4.83
N ALA A 73 -32.94 -3.37 3.54
CA ALA A 73 -32.09 -4.37 2.90
C ALA A 73 -30.62 -3.94 2.86
N LEU A 74 -30.33 -2.66 3.08
CA LEU A 74 -28.97 -2.12 3.01
C LEU A 74 -28.17 -2.37 4.30
N GLY A 75 -28.81 -2.55 5.45
CA GLY A 75 -28.15 -2.87 6.71
C GLY A 75 -26.96 -1.97 7.08
N ALA A 76 -26.70 -1.81 8.36
CA ALA A 76 -25.54 -1.04 8.85
C ALA A 76 -24.29 -1.91 9.09
N TYR A 77 -24.24 -3.12 8.55
CA TYR A 77 -23.23 -4.11 8.90
C TYR A 77 -22.35 -4.46 7.70
N GLU A 78 -21.06 -4.51 7.94
CA GLU A 78 -20.10 -5.12 7.02
C GLU A 78 -19.84 -6.57 7.43
N VAL A 79 -19.81 -7.47 6.45
CA VAL A 79 -19.52 -8.89 6.67
C VAL A 79 -18.16 -9.23 6.11
N VAL A 80 -17.32 -9.82 6.95
CA VAL A 80 -16.02 -10.35 6.54
C VAL A 80 -16.10 -11.85 6.46
N ILE A 81 -15.84 -12.41 5.28
CA ILE A 81 -15.85 -13.85 5.04
C ILE A 81 -14.41 -14.35 5.01
N LEU A 82 -14.05 -15.20 5.95
CA LEU A 82 -12.76 -15.86 5.97
C LEU A 82 -12.82 -17.13 5.12
N ALA A 83 -12.27 -17.08 3.91
CA ALA A 83 -12.11 -18.24 3.04
C ALA A 83 -10.91 -19.10 3.47
N ARG A 84 -10.96 -20.41 3.26
CA ARG A 84 -9.84 -21.32 3.53
C ARG A 84 -8.71 -21.14 2.53
N SER A 85 -9.08 -20.87 1.27
CA SER A 85 -8.15 -20.68 0.16
C SER A 85 -8.73 -19.67 -0.83
N SER A 86 -7.86 -19.11 -1.67
CA SER A 86 -8.28 -18.26 -2.79
C SER A 86 -9.11 -18.99 -3.83
N SER A 87 -9.01 -20.32 -3.91
CA SER A 87 -9.85 -21.15 -4.78
C SER A 87 -11.34 -21.13 -4.38
N ASP A 88 -11.66 -20.76 -3.15
CA ASP A 88 -13.04 -20.72 -2.65
C ASP A 88 -13.77 -19.43 -3.06
N PHE A 89 -13.05 -18.42 -3.57
CA PHE A 89 -13.64 -17.12 -3.88
C PHE A 89 -14.74 -17.19 -4.92
N ASP A 90 -14.56 -17.98 -5.97
CA ASP A 90 -15.57 -18.14 -7.02
C ASP A 90 -16.81 -18.87 -6.49
N SER A 91 -16.63 -19.86 -5.62
CA SER A 91 -17.73 -20.56 -4.95
C SER A 91 -18.52 -19.64 -4.02
N ILE A 92 -17.83 -18.82 -3.22
CA ILE A 92 -18.47 -17.85 -2.33
C ILE A 92 -19.27 -16.84 -3.15
N LYS A 93 -18.69 -16.33 -4.23
CA LYS A 93 -19.38 -15.39 -5.11
C LYS A 93 -20.63 -16.01 -5.75
N ALA A 94 -20.53 -17.22 -6.25
CA ALA A 94 -21.68 -17.95 -6.82
C ALA A 94 -22.82 -18.14 -5.81
N GLN A 95 -22.49 -18.41 -4.53
CA GLN A 95 -23.50 -18.53 -3.45
C GLN A 95 -24.18 -17.19 -3.17
N VAL A 96 -23.42 -16.09 -3.16
CA VAL A 96 -23.97 -14.73 -2.96
C VAL A 96 -24.86 -14.35 -4.14
N ASP A 97 -24.46 -14.65 -5.38
CA ASP A 97 -25.25 -14.39 -6.58
C ASP A 97 -26.54 -15.21 -6.58
N GLU A 98 -26.50 -16.47 -6.15
CA GLU A 98 -27.69 -17.30 -5.99
C GLU A 98 -28.63 -16.78 -4.92
N PHE A 99 -28.08 -16.37 -3.77
CA PHE A 99 -28.88 -15.74 -2.70
C PHE A 99 -29.55 -14.47 -3.22
N THR A 100 -28.83 -13.61 -3.92
CA THR A 100 -29.35 -12.38 -4.51
C THR A 100 -30.47 -12.64 -5.48
N ARG A 101 -30.32 -13.63 -6.35
CA ARG A 101 -31.35 -14.04 -7.29
C ARG A 101 -32.62 -14.51 -6.58
N LYS A 102 -32.48 -15.33 -5.52
CA LYS A 102 -33.61 -15.81 -4.72
C LYS A 102 -34.30 -14.66 -3.98
N PHE A 103 -33.50 -13.76 -3.35
CA PHE A 103 -34.03 -12.60 -2.66
C PHE A 103 -34.82 -11.68 -3.60
N ASN A 104 -34.25 -11.32 -4.73
CA ASN A 104 -34.89 -10.46 -5.72
C ASN A 104 -36.14 -11.09 -6.37
N ALA A 105 -36.24 -12.44 -6.39
CA ALA A 105 -37.43 -13.13 -6.89
C ALA A 105 -38.61 -13.10 -5.90
N ILE A 106 -38.33 -12.98 -4.60
CA ILE A 106 -39.34 -12.99 -3.53
C ILE A 106 -39.69 -11.57 -3.09
N SER A 107 -38.85 -10.59 -3.36
CA SER A 107 -39.06 -9.18 -2.95
C SER A 107 -40.28 -8.60 -3.66
N HIS A 108 -41.32 -8.26 -2.86
CA HIS A 108 -42.57 -7.73 -3.35
C HIS A 108 -42.61 -6.18 -3.38
N ASP A 109 -41.62 -5.52 -2.76
CA ASP A 109 -41.61 -4.08 -2.55
C ASP A 109 -40.95 -3.28 -3.69
N GLY A 110 -40.68 -3.93 -4.82
CA GLY A 110 -40.06 -3.27 -6.00
C GLY A 110 -38.57 -2.94 -5.86
N TYR A 111 -37.96 -3.22 -4.72
CA TYR A 111 -36.52 -3.05 -4.50
C TYR A 111 -35.75 -4.25 -5.00
N LYS A 112 -34.57 -3.97 -5.61
CA LYS A 112 -33.64 -5.02 -6.04
C LYS A 112 -32.35 -4.89 -5.24
N LEU A 113 -31.89 -6.02 -4.71
CA LEU A 113 -30.58 -6.11 -4.06
C LEU A 113 -29.50 -6.17 -5.16
N LEU A 114 -28.56 -5.22 -5.11
CA LEU A 114 -27.42 -5.13 -6.02
C LEU A 114 -26.14 -5.07 -5.19
N TRP A 115 -25.21 -5.98 -5.43
CA TRP A 115 -23.96 -6.04 -4.67
C TRP A 115 -22.80 -5.28 -5.29
N HIS A 116 -22.96 -4.70 -6.48
CA HIS A 116 -21.89 -3.99 -7.18
C HIS A 116 -20.55 -4.74 -7.19
N GLY A 117 -20.63 -6.04 -7.54
CA GLY A 117 -19.48 -6.94 -7.65
C GLY A 117 -18.95 -7.50 -6.33
N GLN A 118 -19.58 -7.22 -5.18
CA GLN A 118 -19.23 -7.85 -3.89
C GLN A 118 -19.64 -9.33 -3.85
N PRO A 119 -19.00 -10.17 -3.01
CA PRO A 119 -17.88 -9.88 -2.11
C PRO A 119 -16.55 -9.72 -2.84
N TYR A 120 -15.69 -8.85 -2.34
CA TYR A 120 -14.35 -8.61 -2.89
C TYR A 120 -13.27 -9.28 -2.04
N ALA A 121 -12.17 -9.69 -2.69
CA ALA A 121 -10.94 -9.96 -1.96
C ALA A 121 -10.48 -8.70 -1.22
N TYR A 122 -10.01 -8.84 0.03
CA TYR A 122 -9.69 -7.73 0.94
C TYR A 122 -8.80 -6.64 0.30
N TRP A 123 -7.79 -7.03 -0.49
CA TRP A 123 -6.89 -6.07 -1.14
C TRP A 123 -7.62 -5.13 -2.13
N LYS A 124 -8.78 -5.55 -2.68
CA LYS A 124 -9.58 -4.73 -3.59
C LYS A 124 -10.32 -3.62 -2.86
N THR A 125 -10.62 -3.80 -1.58
CA THR A 125 -11.31 -2.79 -0.76
C THR A 125 -10.48 -1.53 -0.58
N LEU A 126 -9.13 -1.64 -0.67
CA LEU A 126 -8.21 -0.50 -0.59
C LEU A 126 -8.41 0.53 -1.72
N PHE A 127 -8.97 0.11 -2.85
CA PHE A 127 -9.20 0.96 -4.03
C PHE A 127 -10.65 1.42 -4.15
N ARG A 128 -11.47 1.05 -3.17
CA ARG A 128 -12.89 1.39 -3.19
C ARG A 128 -13.14 2.69 -2.45
N VAL A 129 -13.73 3.65 -3.13
CA VAL A 129 -14.09 4.95 -2.57
C VAL A 129 -15.52 4.93 -2.01
N ASP A 130 -16.41 4.16 -2.66
CA ASP A 130 -17.83 4.14 -2.32
C ASP A 130 -18.39 2.71 -2.44
N SER A 131 -19.37 2.38 -1.60
CA SER A 131 -20.04 1.08 -1.60
C SER A 131 -20.98 0.88 -2.78
N MET A 132 -21.39 1.93 -3.46
CA MET A 132 -22.39 1.89 -4.54
C MET A 132 -21.80 1.89 -5.95
N THR A 133 -20.49 2.08 -6.10
CA THR A 133 -19.83 2.07 -7.41
C THR A 133 -19.06 0.79 -7.64
N ASP A 134 -19.14 0.28 -8.87
CA ASP A 134 -18.32 -0.84 -9.30
C ASP A 134 -16.85 -0.42 -9.41
N LEU A 135 -15.95 -1.35 -9.07
CA LEU A 135 -14.51 -1.14 -9.17
C LEU A 135 -14.07 -1.21 -10.64
N ASP A 136 -13.74 -0.06 -11.21
CA ASP A 136 -13.08 0.02 -12.52
C ASP A 136 -11.56 0.00 -12.33
N PHE A 137 -10.99 -1.21 -12.33
CA PHE A 137 -9.54 -1.39 -12.21
C PHE A 137 -8.76 -0.71 -13.33
N MET A 138 -9.30 -0.65 -14.54
CA MET A 138 -8.62 -0.02 -15.67
C MET A 138 -8.43 1.49 -15.42
N LYS A 139 -9.47 2.14 -14.89
CA LYS A 139 -9.41 3.56 -14.51
C LYS A 139 -8.39 3.79 -13.39
N ILE A 140 -8.41 2.95 -12.36
CA ILE A 140 -7.48 3.03 -11.22
C ILE A 140 -6.03 2.83 -11.69
N PHE A 141 -5.75 1.78 -12.46
CA PHE A 141 -4.42 1.52 -13.01
C PHE A 141 -3.93 2.64 -13.90
N ARG A 142 -4.81 3.24 -14.72
CA ARG A 142 -4.45 4.38 -15.55
C ARG A 142 -4.08 5.60 -14.72
N GLN A 143 -4.85 5.91 -13.67
CA GLN A 143 -4.58 7.03 -12.79
C GLN A 143 -3.28 6.84 -12.00
N ILE A 144 -3.13 5.70 -11.32
CA ILE A 144 -1.91 5.37 -10.57
C ILE A 144 -0.71 5.29 -11.51
N GLY A 145 -0.87 4.65 -12.68
CA GLY A 145 0.18 4.55 -13.68
C GLY A 145 0.63 5.90 -14.23
N ALA A 146 -0.28 6.83 -14.46
CA ALA A 146 0.05 8.18 -14.90
C ALA A 146 0.86 8.95 -13.82
N VAL A 147 0.46 8.85 -12.55
CA VAL A 147 1.20 9.47 -11.45
C VAL A 147 2.59 8.85 -11.30
N LEU A 148 2.69 7.52 -11.31
CA LEU A 148 3.96 6.83 -11.23
C LEU A 148 4.87 7.17 -12.44
N LEU A 149 4.31 7.22 -13.64
CA LEU A 149 5.06 7.61 -14.84
C LEU A 149 5.65 9.02 -14.69
N MET A 150 4.86 9.98 -14.24
CA MET A 150 5.34 11.35 -13.97
C MET A 150 6.45 11.38 -12.92
N LEU A 151 6.25 10.68 -11.79
CA LEU A 151 7.24 10.62 -10.71
C LEU A 151 8.55 9.95 -11.15
N LEU A 152 8.52 9.01 -12.09
CA LEU A 152 9.71 8.32 -12.59
C LEU A 152 10.36 9.06 -13.76
N LEU A 153 9.57 9.72 -14.60
CA LEU A 153 10.07 10.41 -15.80
C LEU A 153 10.96 11.61 -15.44
N VAL A 154 10.57 12.42 -14.46
CA VAL A 154 11.34 13.60 -14.06
C VAL A 154 12.74 13.25 -13.56
N PRO A 155 12.95 12.31 -12.62
CA PRO A 155 14.28 11.87 -12.23
C PRO A 155 15.05 11.21 -13.40
N ALA A 156 14.38 10.44 -14.26
CA ALA A 156 15.01 9.77 -15.39
C ALA A 156 15.60 10.77 -16.41
N LEU A 157 14.84 11.82 -16.73
CA LEU A 157 15.32 12.90 -17.60
C LEU A 157 16.49 13.65 -16.98
N ASN A 158 16.41 13.94 -15.69
CA ASN A 158 17.47 14.62 -14.95
C ASN A 158 18.76 13.79 -14.94
N LEU A 159 18.66 12.50 -14.67
CA LEU A 159 19.77 11.56 -14.73
C LEU A 159 20.37 11.47 -16.14
N SER A 160 19.54 11.38 -17.18
CA SER A 160 20.00 11.35 -18.57
C SER A 160 20.84 12.58 -18.91
N GLY A 161 20.39 13.78 -18.49
CA GLY A 161 21.17 15.02 -18.65
C GLY A 161 22.52 14.99 -17.93
N MET A 162 22.54 14.53 -16.68
CA MET A 162 23.79 14.39 -15.92
C MET A 162 24.77 13.37 -16.52
N ILE A 163 24.26 12.25 -17.02
CA ILE A 163 25.07 11.23 -17.68
C ILE A 163 25.63 11.77 -18.99
N SER A 164 24.81 12.48 -19.77
CA SER A 164 25.22 13.15 -21.00
C SER A 164 26.38 14.12 -20.76
N GLY A 165 26.26 14.98 -19.75
CA GLY A 165 27.33 15.92 -19.39
C GLY A 165 28.63 15.23 -18.92
N ARG A 166 28.51 14.11 -18.18
CA ARG A 166 29.69 13.28 -17.82
C ARG A 166 30.32 12.62 -19.02
N MET A 167 29.53 12.12 -19.96
CA MET A 167 30.03 11.53 -21.20
C MET A 167 30.76 12.55 -22.06
N GLU A 168 30.25 13.77 -22.15
CA GLU A 168 30.94 14.82 -22.92
C GLU A 168 32.32 15.14 -22.37
N LYS A 169 32.49 15.17 -21.06
CA LYS A 169 33.80 15.39 -20.40
C LYS A 169 34.77 14.21 -20.63
N ARG A 170 34.26 13.00 -20.81
CA ARG A 170 35.07 11.78 -21.06
C ARG A 170 35.31 11.50 -22.53
N LEU A 171 34.74 12.29 -23.47
CA LEU A 171 34.91 12.09 -24.88
C LEU A 171 36.42 12.02 -25.33
N PRO A 172 37.33 12.89 -24.82
CA PRO A 172 38.73 12.79 -25.17
C PRO A 172 39.37 11.47 -24.74
N GLU A 173 39.10 11.01 -23.53
CA GLU A 173 39.57 9.73 -23.00
C GLU A 173 39.08 8.55 -23.85
N ILE A 174 37.76 8.56 -24.18
CA ILE A 174 37.14 7.57 -25.04
C ILE A 174 37.80 7.56 -26.44
N GLY A 175 38.08 8.75 -27.00
CA GLY A 175 38.76 8.92 -28.27
C GLY A 175 40.17 8.30 -28.28
N VAL A 176 40.97 8.59 -27.25
CA VAL A 176 42.31 7.99 -27.10
C VAL A 176 42.24 6.47 -26.98
N ARG A 177 41.33 5.95 -26.13
CA ARG A 177 41.18 4.48 -25.99
C ARG A 177 40.77 3.79 -27.30
N LYS A 178 39.88 4.43 -28.09
CA LYS A 178 39.51 3.93 -29.42
C LYS A 178 40.70 3.94 -30.40
N ALA A 179 41.53 5.00 -30.37
CA ALA A 179 42.74 5.08 -31.20
C ALA A 179 43.75 3.97 -30.87
N PHE A 180 43.80 3.52 -29.61
CA PHE A 180 44.60 2.35 -29.18
C PHE A 180 43.88 1.00 -29.37
N GLY A 181 42.77 0.96 -30.09
CA GLY A 181 42.08 -0.28 -30.49
C GLY A 181 40.98 -0.78 -29.55
N ALA A 182 40.55 0.02 -28.57
CA ALA A 182 39.44 -0.36 -27.74
C ALA A 182 38.14 -0.38 -28.56
N THR A 183 37.39 -1.51 -28.49
CA THR A 183 36.10 -1.64 -29.17
C THR A 183 35.00 -0.83 -28.46
N SER A 184 34.05 -0.32 -29.23
CA SER A 184 32.92 0.42 -28.69
C SER A 184 32.10 -0.41 -27.70
N CYS A 185 32.06 -1.73 -27.86
CA CYS A 185 31.35 -2.65 -26.95
C CYS A 185 31.98 -2.70 -25.55
N VAL A 186 33.32 -2.75 -25.49
CA VAL A 186 34.06 -2.76 -24.22
C VAL A 186 33.87 -1.44 -23.48
N LEU A 187 33.95 -0.32 -24.18
CA LEU A 187 33.72 1.01 -23.58
C LEU A 187 32.27 1.20 -23.11
N PHE A 188 31.32 0.72 -23.90
CA PHE A 188 29.91 0.73 -23.53
C PHE A 188 29.63 -0.09 -22.25
N SER A 189 30.14 -1.32 -22.22
CA SER A 189 30.04 -2.20 -21.06
C SER A 189 30.63 -1.55 -19.81
N GLN A 190 31.79 -0.92 -19.90
CA GLN A 190 32.40 -0.20 -18.78
C GLN A 190 31.50 0.91 -18.24
N ILE A 191 30.91 1.73 -19.13
CA ILE A 191 30.01 2.83 -18.73
C ILE A 191 28.80 2.29 -18.03
N ILE A 192 28.22 1.19 -18.55
CA ILE A 192 27.03 0.57 -17.93
C ILE A 192 27.36 0.02 -16.55
N TRP A 193 28.50 -0.66 -16.37
CA TRP A 193 28.92 -1.18 -15.07
C TRP A 193 29.17 -0.07 -14.05
N GLU A 194 29.81 1.03 -14.44
CA GLU A 194 30.00 2.19 -13.56
C GLU A 194 28.66 2.76 -13.08
N ASN A 195 27.69 2.94 -14.00
CA ASN A 195 26.37 3.42 -13.63
C ASN A 195 25.60 2.42 -12.76
N LEU A 196 25.72 1.12 -13.03
CA LEU A 196 25.07 0.08 -12.24
C LEU A 196 25.57 0.09 -10.80
N ILE A 197 26.88 0.17 -10.58
CA ILE A 197 27.48 0.23 -9.24
C ILE A 197 26.97 1.47 -8.48
N LEU A 198 26.97 2.63 -9.14
CA LEU A 198 26.47 3.87 -8.55
C LEU A 198 24.96 3.77 -8.20
N THR A 199 24.19 3.12 -9.08
CA THR A 199 22.75 2.89 -8.86
C THR A 199 22.51 1.97 -7.66
N VAL A 200 23.29 0.92 -7.52
CA VAL A 200 23.17 -0.01 -6.40
C VAL A 200 23.50 0.71 -5.09
N ILE A 201 24.61 1.43 -5.03
CA ILE A 201 25.00 2.18 -3.83
C ILE A 201 23.96 3.27 -3.49
N GLY A 202 23.60 4.09 -4.47
CA GLY A 202 22.60 5.16 -4.29
C GLY A 202 21.22 4.64 -3.96
N GLY A 203 20.82 3.53 -4.59
CA GLY A 203 19.54 2.88 -4.33
C GLY A 203 19.45 2.28 -2.92
N CYS A 204 20.51 1.62 -2.46
CA CYS A 204 20.56 1.11 -1.07
C CYS A 204 20.49 2.25 -0.06
N LEU A 205 21.25 3.31 -0.25
CA LEU A 205 21.21 4.50 0.61
C LEU A 205 19.83 5.17 0.58
N GLY A 206 19.24 5.30 -0.62
CA GLY A 206 17.89 5.86 -0.79
C GLY A 206 16.82 5.05 -0.09
N LEU A 207 16.89 3.73 -0.14
CA LEU A 207 15.97 2.84 0.58
C LEU A 207 16.10 2.98 2.10
N ILE A 208 17.33 3.05 2.62
CA ILE A 208 17.57 3.24 4.06
C ILE A 208 17.00 4.58 4.53
N ILE A 209 17.28 5.66 3.79
CA ILE A 209 16.79 7.00 4.12
C ILE A 209 15.26 7.05 4.02
N SER A 210 14.68 6.49 2.95
CA SER A 210 13.23 6.43 2.76
C SER A 210 12.54 5.69 3.90
N TYR A 211 13.07 4.54 4.30
CA TYR A 211 12.54 3.78 5.42
C TYR A 211 12.63 4.56 6.74
N GLY A 212 13.77 5.22 7.00
CA GLY A 212 13.94 6.10 8.15
C GLY A 212 12.92 7.25 8.17
N MET A 213 12.70 7.89 7.02
CA MET A 213 11.69 8.96 6.89
C MET A 213 10.27 8.46 7.17
N VAL A 214 9.90 7.30 6.65
CA VAL A 214 8.57 6.71 6.89
C VAL A 214 8.38 6.41 8.38
N LEU A 215 9.41 5.89 9.06
CA LEU A 215 9.35 5.63 10.51
C LEU A 215 9.20 6.93 11.32
N LEU A 216 9.88 8.00 10.93
CA LEU A 216 9.80 9.30 11.61
C LEU A 216 8.48 10.01 11.34
N SER A 217 7.95 9.90 10.13
CA SER A 217 6.75 10.61 9.66
C SER A 217 5.46 9.77 9.76
N LYS A 218 5.50 8.62 10.42
CA LYS A 218 4.38 7.66 10.46
C LYS A 218 3.04 8.29 10.87
N ASN A 219 3.04 9.17 11.86
CA ASN A 219 1.81 9.81 12.35
C ASN A 219 1.24 10.78 11.30
N TRP A 220 2.09 11.62 10.71
CA TRP A 220 1.69 12.55 9.66
C TRP A 220 1.23 11.84 8.38
N LEU A 221 1.91 10.76 7.99
CA LEU A 221 1.52 9.96 6.82
C LEU A 221 0.12 9.34 6.99
N LEU A 222 -0.21 8.90 8.20
CA LEU A 222 -1.53 8.36 8.49
C LEU A 222 -2.62 9.42 8.45
N THR A 223 -2.35 10.63 8.94
CA THR A 223 -3.32 11.73 8.85
C THR A 223 -3.62 12.13 7.40
N LEU A 224 -2.67 11.96 6.48
CA LEU A 224 -2.90 12.19 5.05
C LEU A 224 -3.72 11.09 4.37
N LEU A 225 -3.65 9.87 4.90
CA LEU A 225 -4.35 8.72 4.33
C LEU A 225 -5.77 8.54 4.87
N ASP A 226 -6.06 9.14 6.01
CA ASP A 226 -7.36 9.01 6.67
C ASP A 226 -7.72 10.24 7.50
N ASP A 227 -8.75 10.95 7.07
CA ASP A 227 -9.29 12.13 7.79
C ASP A 227 -9.76 11.79 9.20
N ASN A 228 -10.11 10.53 9.48
CA ASN A 228 -10.54 10.07 10.80
C ASN A 228 -9.40 9.96 11.82
N VAL A 229 -8.15 9.98 11.40
CA VAL A 229 -6.99 9.99 12.34
C VAL A 229 -6.98 11.26 13.19
N ALA A 230 -7.45 12.37 12.64
CA ALA A 230 -7.57 13.63 13.39
C ALA A 230 -8.57 13.55 14.55
N ALA A 231 -9.47 12.56 14.54
CA ALA A 231 -10.47 12.32 15.58
C ALA A 231 -10.03 11.31 16.65
N LEU A 232 -8.79 10.78 16.57
CA LEU A 232 -8.27 9.90 17.60
C LEU A 232 -8.08 10.69 18.91
N PRO A 233 -8.54 10.17 20.04
CA PRO A 233 -8.34 10.82 21.34
C PRO A 233 -6.86 11.05 21.61
N ASP A 234 -6.54 12.19 22.24
CA ASP A 234 -5.16 12.52 22.64
C ASP A 234 -4.53 11.37 23.43
N GLY A 235 -3.33 10.98 23.01
CA GLY A 235 -2.58 9.88 23.63
C GLY A 235 -2.85 8.49 23.06
N VAL A 236 -3.72 8.32 22.06
CA VAL A 236 -3.80 7.08 21.28
C VAL A 236 -2.66 7.09 20.26
N GLY A 237 -1.53 6.51 20.65
CA GLY A 237 -0.41 6.32 19.74
C GLY A 237 -0.78 5.29 18.66
N VAL A 238 -0.68 5.68 17.39
CA VAL A 238 -0.84 4.70 16.31
C VAL A 238 0.33 3.74 16.36
N SER A 239 0.10 2.53 16.88
CA SER A 239 1.14 1.50 16.95
C SER A 239 1.35 0.87 15.57
N ILE A 240 2.14 1.57 14.73
CA ILE A 240 2.65 0.95 13.51
C ILE A 240 3.94 0.24 13.87
N THR A 241 3.93 -1.08 13.78
CA THR A 241 5.16 -1.84 13.94
C THR A 241 6.03 -1.69 12.69
N PRO A 242 7.36 -1.61 12.83
CA PRO A 242 8.28 -1.56 11.69
C PRO A 242 8.02 -2.66 10.65
N GLN A 243 7.59 -3.83 11.09
CA GLN A 243 7.26 -4.97 10.23
C GLN A 243 6.04 -4.72 9.31
N MET A 244 5.13 -3.82 9.67
CA MET A 244 3.97 -3.45 8.83
C MET A 244 4.37 -2.50 7.70
N LEU A 245 5.37 -1.67 7.93
CA LEU A 245 5.88 -0.73 6.94
C LEU A 245 6.90 -1.35 6.00
N PHE A 246 7.58 -2.42 6.45
CA PHE A 246 8.62 -3.07 5.69
C PHE A 246 8.09 -4.31 4.97
N SER A 247 7.84 -4.16 3.67
CA SER A 247 7.60 -5.29 2.76
C SER A 247 8.85 -5.51 1.91
N PRO A 248 9.64 -6.56 2.16
CA PRO A 248 10.85 -6.84 1.37
C PRO A 248 10.56 -6.94 -0.12
N VAL A 249 9.40 -7.50 -0.48
CA VAL A 249 8.97 -7.67 -1.88
C VAL A 249 8.75 -6.33 -2.55
N LEU A 250 8.06 -5.38 -1.89
CA LEU A 250 7.83 -4.04 -2.43
C LEU A 250 9.14 -3.25 -2.56
N PHE A 251 10.02 -3.35 -1.56
CA PHE A 251 11.33 -2.71 -1.60
C PHE A 251 12.19 -3.25 -2.74
N MET A 252 12.24 -4.58 -2.92
CA MET A 252 12.96 -5.20 -4.03
C MET A 252 12.37 -4.82 -5.39
N ALA A 253 11.05 -4.78 -5.50
CA ALA A 253 10.38 -4.36 -6.74
C ALA A 253 10.70 -2.88 -7.07
N ALA A 254 10.60 -1.98 -6.10
CA ALA A 254 10.96 -0.58 -6.25
C ALA A 254 12.44 -0.41 -6.65
N PHE A 255 13.34 -1.13 -5.99
CA PHE A 255 14.76 -1.13 -6.31
C PHE A 255 15.03 -1.60 -7.74
N LEU A 256 14.40 -2.70 -8.16
CA LEU A 256 14.54 -3.23 -9.52
C LEU A 256 14.02 -2.22 -10.57
N ILE A 257 12.89 -1.58 -10.32
CA ILE A 257 12.35 -0.52 -11.19
C ILE A 257 13.35 0.63 -11.30
N CYS A 258 13.92 1.09 -10.18
CA CYS A 258 14.94 2.15 -10.19
C CYS A 258 16.19 1.76 -11.00
N VAL A 259 16.67 0.53 -10.85
CA VAL A 259 17.82 0.00 -11.63
C VAL A 259 17.50 0.00 -13.11
N VAL A 260 16.33 -0.50 -13.50
CA VAL A 260 15.90 -0.57 -14.90
C VAL A 260 15.82 0.83 -15.52
N ILE A 261 15.16 1.77 -14.84
CA ILE A 261 15.01 3.16 -15.34
C ILE A 261 16.36 3.84 -15.47
N ASN A 262 17.23 3.69 -14.47
CA ASN A 262 18.58 4.28 -14.52
C ASN A 262 19.41 3.69 -15.65
N LEU A 263 19.31 2.38 -15.87
CA LEU A 263 19.99 1.72 -16.97
C LEU A 263 19.53 2.27 -18.33
N PHE A 264 18.22 2.40 -18.54
CA PHE A 264 17.67 3.01 -19.76
C PHE A 264 18.13 4.46 -19.94
N SER A 265 18.13 5.24 -18.85
CA SER A 265 18.61 6.63 -18.88
C SER A 265 20.10 6.75 -19.23
N ALA A 266 20.91 5.74 -18.93
CA ALA A 266 22.33 5.71 -19.22
C ALA A 266 22.65 5.19 -20.64
N VAL A 267 21.87 4.25 -21.14
CA VAL A 267 22.10 3.58 -22.44
C VAL A 267 22.07 4.59 -23.59
N ILE A 268 21.08 5.47 -23.63
CA ILE A 268 20.90 6.43 -24.73
C ILE A 268 22.11 7.40 -24.86
N PRO A 269 22.51 8.13 -23.78
CA PRO A 269 23.67 9.03 -23.88
C PRO A 269 24.97 8.29 -24.15
N ALA A 270 25.16 7.11 -23.54
CA ALA A 270 26.35 6.31 -23.77
C ALA A 270 26.46 5.88 -25.24
N TYR A 271 25.39 5.38 -25.82
CA TYR A 271 25.36 4.95 -27.21
C TYR A 271 25.62 6.13 -28.17
N LEU A 272 24.98 7.27 -27.97
CA LEU A 272 25.17 8.48 -28.78
C LEU A 272 26.60 9.01 -28.68
N SER A 273 27.23 8.97 -27.52
CA SER A 273 28.61 9.42 -27.31
C SER A 273 29.62 8.50 -27.97
N LEU A 274 29.36 7.20 -27.96
CA LEU A 274 30.25 6.22 -28.61
C LEU A 274 30.15 6.22 -30.14
N ARG A 275 29.10 6.77 -30.73
CA ARG A 275 28.97 6.93 -32.19
C ARG A 275 29.72 8.14 -32.75
N LYS A 276 30.18 9.07 -31.91
CA LYS A 276 30.95 10.23 -32.37
C LYS A 276 32.31 9.81 -32.92
N ASP A 277 32.77 10.50 -33.96
CA ASP A 277 34.03 10.23 -34.60
C ASP A 277 35.21 10.52 -33.65
N ILE A 278 36.29 9.73 -33.82
CA ILE A 278 37.52 9.81 -33.00
C ILE A 278 38.13 11.20 -33.07
N VAL A 279 38.19 11.79 -34.27
CA VAL A 279 38.74 13.14 -34.49
C VAL A 279 37.94 14.20 -33.77
N TYR A 280 36.62 14.13 -33.83
CA TYR A 280 35.72 15.04 -33.10
C TYR A 280 35.87 14.87 -31.57
N SER A 281 36.06 13.64 -31.11
CA SER A 281 36.17 13.33 -29.67
C SER A 281 37.48 13.90 -29.08
N ILE A 282 38.58 13.90 -29.84
CA ILE A 282 39.88 14.42 -29.41
C ILE A 282 39.96 15.96 -29.48
N ASN A 283 39.33 16.56 -30.49
CA ASN A 283 39.38 18.03 -30.71
C ASN A 283 38.48 18.84 -29.76
N LYS A 284 37.60 18.23 -28.96
CA LYS A 284 36.72 18.94 -28.05
C LYS A 284 37.42 19.45 -26.76
N GLN A 285 38.75 19.37 -26.69
CA GLN A 285 39.59 19.85 -25.58
C GLN A 285 40.04 21.32 -25.72
N LYS A 286 39.58 22.03 -26.77
CA LYS A 286 39.84 23.47 -26.93
C LYS A 286 38.66 24.32 -26.56
#